data_2381c51b8c8971c525f1ca7394766f5d
#
_entry.id   2381c51b8c8971c525f1ca7394766f5d
#
_cell.length_a   1.000
_cell.length_b   1.000
_cell.length_c   1.000
_cell.angle_alpha   90.00
_cell.angle_beta   90.00
_cell.angle_gamma   90.00
#
_symmetry.space_group_name_H-M   'P 1'
#
loop_
_entity.id
_entity.type
_entity.pdbx_description
1 polymer ?
#
loop_
_entity_poly.entity_id
_entity_poly.type
_entity_poly.pdbx_seq_one_letter_code
_entity_poly.pdbx_strand_id
1 'polypeptide(L)'
;EAGRVSELLRLSVFEGTQVRGESLPLDAQVGAGKEKLGFTMRVPCGVVLAITPFNYPLLLVMHKIGPALSAGNAVILKPAKQTSLSALRMTELFYEAGLPENALQTITGSGSRLGKLLCADKRVRKISFTGSTDVGEQITQIAGVKKLSLELGSSCPMIVMPDADLEQVAAATATGGFVNAGQVC
;
A
#
# COMPACT_ATOMS: atom_id res chain seq x y z
N GLU A 1 12.57 10.36 7.24
CA GLU A 1 11.35 9.84 6.63
C GLU A 1 10.86 10.74 5.48
N ALA A 2 10.69 12.06 5.71
CA ALA A 2 10.14 12.99 4.72
C ALA A 2 10.87 12.99 3.37
N GLY A 3 12.21 12.94 3.35
CA GLY A 3 13.00 12.88 2.12
C GLY A 3 12.65 11.68 1.23
N ARG A 4 12.42 10.51 1.82
CA ARG A 4 12.05 9.30 1.09
C ARG A 4 10.62 9.35 0.51
N VAL A 5 9.73 10.15 1.10
CA VAL A 5 8.35 10.29 0.63
C VAL A 5 8.29 10.91 -0.77
N SER A 6 9.10 11.94 -1.03
CA SER A 6 9.13 12.58 -2.35
C SER A 6 9.69 11.67 -3.44
N GLU A 7 10.69 10.85 -3.11
CA GLU A 7 11.24 9.84 -4.03
C GLU A 7 10.19 8.77 -4.37
N LEU A 8 9.49 8.28 -3.34
CA LEU A 8 8.45 7.28 -3.51
C LEU A 8 7.25 7.82 -4.32
N LEU A 9 6.90 9.09 -4.13
CA LEU A 9 5.86 9.74 -4.94
C LEU A 9 6.28 9.80 -6.41
N ARG A 10 7.51 10.24 -6.71
CA ARG A 10 8.05 10.28 -8.09
C ARG A 10 8.04 8.89 -8.72
N LEU A 11 8.51 7.88 -7.99
CA LEU A 11 8.49 6.49 -8.44
C LEU A 11 7.04 6.03 -8.73
N SER A 12 6.10 6.31 -7.83
CA SER A 12 4.69 5.95 -8.02
C SER A 12 4.08 6.59 -9.27
N VAL A 13 4.41 7.85 -9.54
CA VAL A 13 3.95 8.56 -10.74
C VAL A 13 4.57 7.93 -11.99
N PHE A 14 5.88 7.67 -11.97
CA PHE A 14 6.58 7.01 -13.09
C PHE A 14 5.97 5.64 -13.38
N GLU A 15 5.84 4.77 -12.39
CA GLU A 15 5.24 3.44 -12.54
C GLU A 15 3.77 3.52 -13.00
N GLY A 16 3.03 4.52 -12.56
CA GLY A 16 1.66 4.78 -13.03
C GLY A 16 1.58 4.99 -14.54
N THR A 17 2.60 5.64 -15.13
CA THR A 17 2.69 5.83 -16.60
C THR A 17 3.07 4.56 -17.36
N GLN A 18 3.60 3.55 -16.66
CA GLN A 18 4.02 2.27 -17.24
C GLN A 18 2.93 1.19 -17.15
N VAL A 19 1.79 1.48 -16.55
CA VAL A 19 0.67 0.51 -16.46
C VAL A 19 0.12 0.21 -17.84
N ARG A 20 0.33 -1.03 -18.32
CA ARG A 20 -0.01 -1.48 -19.67
C ARG A 20 -0.88 -2.73 -19.63
N GLY A 21 -1.63 -2.95 -20.69
CA GLY A 21 -2.25 -4.23 -20.99
C GLY A 21 -1.32 -5.13 -21.81
N GLU A 22 -1.83 -6.26 -22.19
CA GLU A 22 -1.12 -7.29 -22.95
C GLU A 22 -1.89 -7.62 -24.23
N SER A 23 -1.19 -7.87 -25.32
CA SER A 23 -1.76 -8.48 -26.50
C SER A 23 -1.86 -9.99 -26.30
N LEU A 24 -2.99 -10.58 -26.63
CA LEU A 24 -3.24 -12.01 -26.48
C LEU A 24 -3.14 -12.69 -27.86
N PRO A 25 -2.24 -13.67 -28.05
CA PRO A 25 -2.10 -14.42 -29.31
C PRO A 25 -3.24 -15.45 -29.44
N LEU A 26 -4.43 -14.99 -29.80
CA LEU A 26 -5.62 -15.86 -29.87
C LEU A 26 -5.53 -16.88 -31.02
N ASP A 27 -4.69 -16.62 -32.02
CA ASP A 27 -4.37 -17.51 -33.13
C ASP A 27 -3.45 -18.69 -32.75
N ALA A 28 -2.81 -18.63 -31.60
CA ALA A 28 -1.98 -19.72 -31.06
C ALA A 28 -2.81 -20.94 -30.62
N GLN A 29 -4.12 -20.79 -30.40
CA GLN A 29 -5.00 -21.90 -30.05
C GLN A 29 -5.49 -22.63 -31.34
N VAL A 30 -5.34 -23.94 -31.37
CA VAL A 30 -5.84 -24.77 -32.47
C VAL A 30 -7.35 -24.60 -32.65
N GLY A 31 -7.79 -24.23 -33.82
CA GLY A 31 -9.20 -23.98 -34.15
C GLY A 31 -9.69 -22.57 -33.80
N ALA A 32 -8.85 -21.72 -33.26
CA ALA A 32 -9.18 -20.28 -33.13
C ALA A 32 -9.08 -19.58 -34.47
N GLY A 33 -10.02 -18.68 -34.78
CA GLY A 33 -9.99 -17.89 -36.03
C GLY A 33 -8.83 -16.91 -36.03
N LYS A 34 -8.09 -16.82 -37.10
CA LYS A 34 -6.96 -15.88 -37.29
C LYS A 34 -7.40 -14.41 -37.31
N GLU A 35 -8.68 -14.17 -37.52
CA GLU A 35 -9.31 -12.85 -37.55
C GLU A 35 -9.63 -12.29 -36.16
N LYS A 36 -9.36 -13.04 -35.06
CA LYS A 36 -9.64 -12.58 -33.71
C LYS A 36 -8.49 -11.78 -33.14
N LEU A 37 -8.79 -10.59 -32.62
CA LEU A 37 -7.88 -9.74 -31.86
C LEU A 37 -8.26 -9.82 -30.40
N GLY A 38 -7.27 -10.10 -29.53
CA GLY A 38 -7.44 -10.10 -28.08
C GLY A 38 -6.40 -9.21 -27.40
N PHE A 39 -6.84 -8.45 -26.42
CA PHE A 39 -5.95 -7.69 -25.56
C PHE A 39 -6.56 -7.48 -24.17
N THR A 40 -5.72 -7.27 -23.18
CA THR A 40 -6.14 -6.86 -21.84
C THR A 40 -5.92 -5.37 -21.65
N MET A 41 -6.73 -4.76 -20.81
CA MET A 41 -6.54 -3.37 -20.36
C MET A 41 -6.52 -3.33 -18.83
N ARG A 42 -5.63 -2.53 -18.27
CA ARG A 42 -5.64 -2.22 -16.82
C ARG A 42 -6.56 -1.04 -16.59
N VAL A 43 -7.47 -1.19 -15.64
CA VAL A 43 -8.42 -0.14 -15.25
C VAL A 43 -8.36 0.06 -13.74
N PRO A 44 -8.67 1.26 -13.23
CA PRO A 44 -8.75 1.51 -11.79
C PRO A 44 -9.70 0.52 -11.09
N CYS A 45 -9.35 0.12 -9.87
CA CYS A 45 -10.22 -0.73 -9.05
C CYS A 45 -11.46 0.02 -8.56
N GLY A 46 -11.37 1.34 -8.42
CA GLY A 46 -12.38 2.21 -7.83
C GLY A 46 -11.92 2.79 -6.50
N VAL A 47 -12.67 2.58 -5.43
CA VAL A 47 -12.32 3.07 -4.10
C VAL A 47 -11.35 2.13 -3.39
N VAL A 48 -10.20 2.64 -2.99
CA VAL A 48 -9.16 1.95 -2.21
C VAL A 48 -9.20 2.45 -0.77
N LEU A 49 -9.33 1.56 0.19
CA LEU A 49 -9.17 1.86 1.62
C LEU A 49 -7.71 1.62 1.99
N ALA A 50 -7.00 2.67 2.37
CA ALA A 50 -5.64 2.64 2.86
C ALA A 50 -5.63 2.76 4.39
N ILE A 51 -5.12 1.74 5.10
CA ILE A 51 -5.01 1.73 6.56
C ILE A 51 -3.54 1.62 6.91
N THR A 52 -3.00 2.60 7.67
CA THR A 52 -1.57 2.71 7.94
C THR A 52 -1.24 2.64 9.42
N PRO A 53 -0.07 2.09 9.79
CA PRO A 53 0.41 2.03 11.16
C PRO A 53 1.07 3.35 11.59
N PHE A 54 1.58 3.37 12.83
CA PHE A 54 2.15 4.57 13.46
C PHE A 54 3.66 4.73 13.27
N ASN A 55 4.38 3.65 12.97
CA ASN A 55 5.85 3.60 13.03
C ASN A 55 6.57 4.41 11.94
N TYR A 56 5.98 4.49 10.74
CA TYR A 56 6.44 5.35 9.64
C TYR A 56 5.23 6.11 9.04
N PRO A 57 4.76 7.15 9.76
CA PRO A 57 3.45 7.76 9.49
C PRO A 57 3.34 8.56 8.18
N LEU A 58 4.46 8.90 7.56
CA LEU A 58 4.49 9.54 6.24
C LEU A 58 4.78 8.52 5.14
N LEU A 59 5.83 7.71 5.34
CA LEU A 59 6.31 6.79 4.31
C LEU A 59 5.27 5.71 4.01
N LEU A 60 4.71 5.06 5.05
CA LEU A 60 3.70 4.00 4.86
C LEU A 60 2.35 4.52 4.35
N VAL A 61 2.04 5.79 4.59
CA VAL A 61 0.94 6.46 3.91
C VAL A 61 1.23 6.56 2.42
N MET A 62 2.42 7.06 2.05
CA MET A 62 2.79 7.24 0.65
C MET A 62 2.86 5.91 -0.11
N HIS A 63 3.34 4.83 0.50
CA HIS A 63 3.33 3.48 -0.10
C HIS A 63 1.93 3.01 -0.53
N LYS A 64 0.87 3.56 0.05
CA LYS A 64 -0.50 3.20 -0.28
C LYS A 64 -1.18 4.22 -1.20
N ILE A 65 -1.10 5.50 -0.84
CA ILE A 65 -1.80 6.53 -1.63
C ILE A 65 -1.11 6.82 -2.97
N GLY A 66 0.22 6.82 -3.02
CA GLY A 66 0.98 7.08 -4.25
C GLY A 66 0.58 6.15 -5.40
N PRO A 67 0.78 4.83 -5.26
CA PRO A 67 0.41 3.88 -6.32
C PRO A 67 -1.10 3.86 -6.62
N ALA A 68 -1.94 4.03 -5.59
CA ALA A 68 -3.40 4.00 -5.79
C ALA A 68 -3.88 5.19 -6.62
N LEU A 69 -3.41 6.40 -6.31
CA LEU A 69 -3.76 7.62 -7.06
C LEU A 69 -3.16 7.60 -8.47
N SER A 70 -1.89 7.19 -8.62
CA SER A 70 -1.23 7.09 -9.93
C SER A 70 -1.92 6.09 -10.87
N ALA A 71 -2.56 5.05 -10.29
CA ALA A 71 -3.37 4.10 -11.05
C ALA A 71 -4.84 4.57 -11.25
N GLY A 72 -5.17 5.84 -10.95
CA GLY A 72 -6.49 6.43 -11.18
C GLY A 72 -7.57 6.04 -10.16
N ASN A 73 -7.22 5.53 -8.99
CA ASN A 73 -8.19 5.18 -7.95
C ASN A 73 -8.51 6.35 -7.04
N ALA A 74 -9.68 6.36 -6.44
CA ALA A 74 -9.99 7.19 -5.29
C ALA A 74 -9.54 6.48 -4.00
N VAL A 75 -9.03 7.23 -3.02
CA VAL A 75 -8.48 6.68 -1.78
C VAL A 75 -9.19 7.24 -0.55
N ILE A 76 -9.60 6.35 0.35
CA ILE A 76 -9.95 6.68 1.73
C ILE A 76 -8.76 6.28 2.60
N LEU A 77 -8.08 7.26 3.17
CA LEU A 77 -6.94 7.05 4.06
C LEU A 77 -7.39 7.05 5.51
N LYS A 78 -7.09 5.96 6.22
CA LYS A 78 -7.26 5.86 7.66
C LYS A 78 -5.91 5.68 8.34
N PRO A 79 -5.25 6.74 8.79
CA PRO A 79 -3.99 6.65 9.51
C PRO A 79 -4.16 6.11 10.92
N ALA A 80 -3.06 5.70 11.55
CA ALA A 80 -3.03 5.38 12.97
C ALA A 80 -3.45 6.61 13.80
N LYS A 81 -4.21 6.38 14.88
CA LYS A 81 -4.72 7.46 15.74
C LYS A 81 -3.58 8.31 16.31
N GLN A 82 -2.48 7.66 16.68
CA GLN A 82 -1.34 8.30 17.36
C GLN A 82 -0.58 9.28 16.46
N THR A 83 -0.62 9.09 15.12
CA THR A 83 0.19 9.84 14.15
C THR A 83 -0.66 10.44 13.02
N SER A 84 -1.93 10.69 13.29
CA SER A 84 -2.89 11.15 12.27
C SER A 84 -2.59 12.54 11.72
N LEU A 85 -1.96 13.43 12.48
CA LEU A 85 -1.67 14.81 12.06
C LEU A 85 -0.78 14.87 10.81
N SER A 86 0.24 14.00 10.74
CA SER A 86 1.13 13.92 9.58
C SER A 86 0.37 13.54 8.29
N ALA A 87 -0.56 12.59 8.42
CA ALA A 87 -1.38 12.15 7.29
C ALA A 87 -2.38 13.22 6.85
N LEU A 88 -2.99 13.94 7.80
CA LEU A 88 -3.88 15.08 7.50
C LEU A 88 -3.12 16.18 6.76
N ARG A 89 -1.94 16.58 7.27
CA ARG A 89 -1.12 17.59 6.59
C ARG A 89 -0.67 17.14 5.20
N MET A 90 -0.33 15.87 5.03
CA MET A 90 0.00 15.32 3.71
C MET A 90 -1.21 15.43 2.76
N THR A 91 -2.41 15.13 3.23
CA THR A 91 -3.64 15.26 2.43
C THR A 91 -3.88 16.72 2.00
N GLU A 92 -3.70 17.67 2.91
CA GLU A 92 -3.79 19.11 2.59
C GLU A 92 -2.78 19.52 1.51
N LEU A 93 -1.52 19.06 1.61
CA LEU A 93 -0.50 19.32 0.61
C LEU A 93 -0.88 18.78 -0.79
N PHE A 94 -1.52 17.62 -0.84
CA PHE A 94 -2.06 17.11 -2.11
C PHE A 94 -3.15 18.02 -2.69
N TYR A 95 -4.02 18.57 -1.86
CA TYR A 95 -5.05 19.53 -2.31
C TYR A 95 -4.43 20.84 -2.74
N GLU A 96 -3.47 21.40 -1.99
CA GLU A 96 -2.70 22.59 -2.35
C GLU A 96 -1.99 22.41 -3.71
N ALA A 97 -1.55 21.18 -4.01
CA ALA A 97 -0.95 20.83 -5.30
C ALA A 97 -1.96 20.58 -6.43
N GLY A 98 -3.26 20.71 -6.17
CA GLY A 98 -4.32 20.59 -7.18
C GLY A 98 -4.95 19.19 -7.30
N LEU A 99 -4.69 18.28 -6.37
CA LEU A 99 -5.42 17.00 -6.35
C LEU A 99 -6.90 17.26 -6.01
N PRO A 100 -7.86 16.74 -6.81
CA PRO A 100 -9.27 16.86 -6.47
C PRO A 100 -9.59 16.23 -5.10
N GLU A 101 -10.35 16.91 -4.27
CA GLU A 101 -10.68 16.46 -2.90
C GLU A 101 -11.36 15.09 -2.87
N ASN A 102 -12.13 14.74 -3.88
CA ASN A 102 -12.78 13.45 -3.99
C ASN A 102 -11.83 12.29 -4.39
N ALA A 103 -10.60 12.59 -4.80
CA ALA A 103 -9.59 11.57 -5.12
C ALA A 103 -8.89 11.01 -3.88
N LEU A 104 -8.71 11.84 -2.83
CA LEU A 104 -8.10 11.42 -1.56
C LEU A 104 -8.88 12.01 -0.40
N GLN A 105 -9.36 11.18 0.50
CA GLN A 105 -10.02 11.63 1.72
C GLN A 105 -9.43 10.94 2.94
N THR A 106 -9.10 11.71 3.97
CA THR A 106 -8.53 11.18 5.22
C THR A 106 -9.56 11.19 6.33
N ILE A 107 -9.76 10.03 6.94
CA ILE A 107 -10.65 9.85 8.10
C ILE A 107 -9.86 9.41 9.33
N THR A 108 -10.03 10.12 10.43
CA THR A 108 -9.39 9.80 11.70
C THR A 108 -10.38 9.17 12.69
N GLY A 109 -9.88 8.32 13.58
CA GLY A 109 -10.69 7.72 14.63
C GLY A 109 -10.29 6.30 15.00
N SER A 110 -11.12 5.64 15.80
CA SER A 110 -10.88 4.29 16.30
C SER A 110 -10.76 3.25 15.18
N GLY A 111 -9.69 2.46 15.19
CA GLY A 111 -9.46 1.37 14.25
C GLY A 111 -10.54 0.28 14.36
N SER A 112 -10.93 -0.08 15.58
CA SER A 112 -11.94 -1.12 15.84
C SER A 112 -13.33 -0.75 15.30
N ARG A 113 -13.72 0.52 15.39
CA ARG A 113 -15.01 1.00 14.92
C ARG A 113 -15.01 1.31 13.43
N LEU A 114 -14.12 2.22 13.00
CA LEU A 114 -14.05 2.67 11.61
C LEU A 114 -13.52 1.57 10.68
N GLY A 115 -12.54 0.76 11.16
CA GLY A 115 -11.99 -0.33 10.38
C GLY A 115 -13.05 -1.33 9.96
N LYS A 116 -13.87 -1.81 10.91
CA LYS A 116 -14.97 -2.74 10.61
C LYS A 116 -15.95 -2.16 9.59
N LEU A 117 -16.38 -0.91 9.81
CA LEU A 117 -17.36 -0.24 8.94
C LEU A 117 -16.83 -0.05 7.52
N LEU A 118 -15.60 0.46 7.39
CA LEU A 118 -14.99 0.74 6.08
C LEU A 118 -14.60 -0.55 5.34
N CYS A 119 -14.07 -1.55 6.05
CA CYS A 119 -13.71 -2.83 5.43
C CYS A 119 -14.93 -3.60 4.91
N ALA A 120 -16.08 -3.49 5.57
CA ALA A 120 -17.32 -4.14 5.15
C ALA A 120 -18.05 -3.40 4.00
N ASP A 121 -17.79 -2.11 3.81
CA ASP A 121 -18.52 -1.28 2.83
C ASP A 121 -18.30 -1.78 1.39
N LYS A 122 -19.39 -2.06 0.69
CA LYS A 122 -19.40 -2.61 -0.68
C LYS A 122 -18.79 -1.67 -1.73
N ARG A 123 -18.71 -0.37 -1.46
CA ARG A 123 -18.10 0.63 -2.35
C ARG A 123 -16.58 0.54 -2.34
N VAL A 124 -15.98 0.08 -1.24
CA VAL A 124 -14.55 -0.23 -1.16
C VAL A 124 -14.25 -1.48 -1.98
N ARG A 125 -13.38 -1.36 -2.97
CA ARG A 125 -13.00 -2.43 -3.89
C ARG A 125 -11.67 -3.08 -3.56
N LYS A 126 -10.79 -2.32 -2.92
CA LYS A 126 -9.47 -2.79 -2.47
C LYS A 126 -9.17 -2.26 -1.07
N ILE A 127 -8.56 -3.09 -0.25
CA ILE A 127 -8.02 -2.70 1.06
C ILE A 127 -6.50 -2.88 1.01
N SER A 128 -5.78 -1.82 1.35
CA SER A 128 -4.34 -1.85 1.56
C SER A 128 -4.07 -1.57 3.04
N PHE A 129 -3.62 -2.58 3.75
CA PHE A 129 -3.40 -2.55 5.19
C PHE A 129 -1.94 -2.82 5.53
N THR A 130 -1.41 -2.09 6.50
CA THR A 130 -0.16 -2.42 7.19
C THR A 130 -0.40 -2.31 8.69
N GLY A 131 -0.06 -3.36 9.43
CA GLY A 131 -0.23 -3.44 10.88
C GLY A 131 -0.02 -4.85 11.43
N SER A 132 -0.63 -5.16 12.59
CA SER A 132 -0.48 -6.47 13.20
C SER A 132 -1.17 -7.59 12.41
N THR A 133 -0.65 -8.81 12.52
CA THR A 133 -1.23 -10.02 11.90
C THR A 133 -2.67 -10.23 12.35
N ASP A 134 -2.96 -10.12 13.64
CA ASP A 134 -4.32 -10.30 14.19
C ASP A 134 -5.35 -9.35 13.55
N VAL A 135 -4.97 -8.10 13.34
CA VAL A 135 -5.87 -7.13 12.66
C VAL A 135 -6.00 -7.47 11.18
N GLY A 136 -4.92 -7.92 10.53
CA GLY A 136 -4.97 -8.38 9.15
C GLY A 136 -5.94 -9.55 8.97
N GLU A 137 -5.89 -10.55 9.86
CA GLU A 137 -6.83 -11.68 9.88
C GLU A 137 -8.28 -11.22 10.07
N GLN A 138 -8.54 -10.31 11.00
CA GLN A 138 -9.87 -9.74 11.16
C GLN A 138 -10.35 -9.02 9.88
N ILE A 139 -9.48 -8.31 9.18
CA ILE A 139 -9.82 -7.67 7.92
C ILE A 139 -10.21 -8.70 6.87
N THR A 140 -9.48 -9.82 6.74
CA THR A 140 -9.82 -10.88 5.78
C THR A 140 -11.21 -11.46 6.01
N GLN A 141 -11.61 -11.62 7.27
CA GLN A 141 -12.93 -12.13 7.64
C GLN A 141 -14.07 -11.15 7.31
N ILE A 142 -13.81 -9.84 7.41
CA ILE A 142 -14.83 -8.79 7.25
C ILE A 142 -14.95 -8.33 5.79
N ALA A 143 -13.85 -8.34 5.05
CA ALA A 143 -13.76 -7.75 3.73
C ALA A 143 -14.66 -8.40 2.67
N GLY A 144 -14.96 -9.69 2.81
CA GLY A 144 -15.63 -10.43 1.76
C GLY A 144 -14.77 -10.54 0.50
N VAL A 145 -15.38 -10.57 -0.67
CA VAL A 145 -14.67 -10.70 -1.94
C VAL A 145 -14.15 -9.32 -2.40
N LYS A 146 -13.01 -8.91 -1.83
CA LYS A 146 -12.29 -7.67 -2.19
C LYS A 146 -10.83 -7.98 -2.50
N LYS A 147 -10.17 -7.08 -3.23
CA LYS A 147 -8.71 -7.13 -3.38
C LYS A 147 -8.06 -6.73 -2.06
N LEU A 148 -7.15 -7.55 -1.55
CA LEU A 148 -6.39 -7.28 -0.33
C LEU A 148 -4.90 -7.17 -0.63
N SER A 149 -4.25 -6.18 -0.06
CA SER A 149 -2.79 -6.07 0.07
C SER A 149 -2.48 -5.88 1.54
N LEU A 150 -1.87 -6.89 2.14
CA LEU A 150 -1.64 -6.96 3.58
C LEU A 150 -0.13 -7.01 3.84
N GLU A 151 0.36 -6.04 4.60
CA GLU A 151 1.71 -5.99 5.14
C GLU A 151 1.59 -6.20 6.66
N LEU A 152 2.02 -7.34 7.13
CA LEU A 152 1.76 -7.81 8.49
C LEU A 152 3.04 -7.89 9.33
N GLY A 153 2.99 -8.56 10.47
CA GLY A 153 4.15 -8.81 11.31
C GLY A 153 5.15 -9.76 10.67
N SER A 154 6.41 -9.64 11.06
CA SER A 154 7.49 -10.49 10.57
C SER A 154 8.48 -10.79 11.69
N SER A 155 9.19 -11.93 11.59
CA SER A 155 10.29 -12.29 12.46
C SER A 155 11.64 -11.74 11.99
N CYS A 156 11.76 -11.37 10.73
CA CYS A 156 12.96 -10.82 10.08
C CYS A 156 14.27 -11.50 10.52
N PRO A 157 14.44 -12.82 10.33
CA PRO A 157 15.63 -13.51 10.81
C PRO A 157 16.87 -13.08 10.04
N MET A 158 17.99 -12.93 10.75
CA MET A 158 19.31 -12.73 10.15
C MET A 158 20.04 -14.08 10.09
N ILE A 159 20.44 -14.49 8.90
CA ILE A 159 21.26 -15.69 8.69
C ILE A 159 22.70 -15.28 8.54
N VAL A 160 23.57 -15.76 9.44
CA VAL A 160 25.01 -15.48 9.42
C VAL A 160 25.73 -16.68 8.82
N MET A 161 26.37 -16.50 7.69
CA MET A 161 27.16 -17.54 7.02
C MET A 161 28.54 -17.70 7.67
N PRO A 162 29.21 -18.87 7.53
CA PRO A 162 30.52 -19.11 8.17
C PRO A 162 31.65 -18.17 7.76
N ASP A 163 31.57 -17.57 6.59
CA ASP A 163 32.55 -16.63 6.01
C ASP A 163 32.22 -15.15 6.27
N ALA A 164 31.17 -14.87 7.06
CA ALA A 164 30.76 -13.51 7.35
C ALA A 164 31.72 -12.79 8.31
N ASP A 165 31.91 -11.49 8.10
CA ASP A 165 32.59 -10.61 9.05
C ASP A 165 31.71 -10.38 10.27
N LEU A 166 32.07 -10.95 11.41
CA LEU A 166 31.27 -10.92 12.63
C LEU A 166 31.12 -9.52 13.23
N GLU A 167 32.08 -8.61 13.04
CA GLU A 167 31.96 -7.23 13.52
C GLU A 167 30.91 -6.46 12.70
N GLN A 168 30.92 -6.61 11.38
CA GLN A 168 29.89 -6.05 10.51
C GLN A 168 28.51 -6.64 10.81
N VAL A 169 28.44 -7.96 11.04
CA VAL A 169 27.19 -8.63 11.43
C VAL A 169 26.67 -8.06 12.75
N ALA A 170 27.51 -7.90 13.77
CA ALA A 170 27.10 -7.34 15.05
C ALA A 170 26.58 -5.90 14.90
N ALA A 171 27.29 -5.06 14.15
CA ALA A 171 26.88 -3.68 13.87
C ALA A 171 25.55 -3.62 13.10
N ALA A 172 25.39 -4.46 12.07
CA ALA A 172 24.16 -4.54 11.28
C ALA A 172 22.98 -5.06 12.10
N THR A 173 23.22 -6.08 12.95
CA THR A 173 22.19 -6.63 13.86
C THR A 173 21.73 -5.59 14.87
N ALA A 174 22.67 -4.88 15.49
CA ALA A 174 22.35 -3.82 16.45
C ALA A 174 21.55 -2.69 15.77
N THR A 175 22.00 -2.25 14.59
CA THR A 175 21.30 -1.19 13.83
C THR A 175 19.91 -1.65 13.40
N GLY A 176 19.79 -2.84 12.79
CA GLY A 176 18.52 -3.37 12.29
C GLY A 176 17.53 -3.68 13.39
N GLY A 177 18.01 -4.24 14.52
CA GLY A 177 17.15 -4.62 15.64
C GLY A 177 16.63 -3.45 16.47
N PHE A 178 17.38 -2.34 16.51
CA PHE A 178 17.03 -1.20 17.37
C PHE A 178 16.63 0.07 16.62
N VAL A 179 16.70 0.09 15.29
CA VAL A 179 16.22 1.23 14.52
C VAL A 179 14.74 1.51 14.83
N ASN A 180 14.40 2.79 15.01
CA ASN A 180 13.06 3.24 15.43
C ASN A 180 12.56 2.52 16.70
N ALA A 181 13.46 2.26 17.67
CA ALA A 181 13.18 1.51 18.91
C ALA A 181 12.60 0.09 18.65
N GLY A 182 13.06 -0.58 17.59
CA GLY A 182 12.57 -1.90 17.18
C GLY A 182 11.18 -1.91 16.53
N GLN A 183 10.59 -0.76 16.28
CA GLN A 183 9.25 -0.63 15.69
C GLN A 183 9.33 -0.66 14.15
N VAL A 184 9.88 -1.74 13.62
CA VAL A 184 10.04 -2.01 12.19
C VAL A 184 9.47 -3.40 11.88
N CYS A 185 9.03 -3.63 10.66
CA CYS A 185 8.39 -4.89 10.24
C CYS A 185 9.29 -6.11 10.42
#